data_ef000062d4e978d4ad73604dc3257ab7
#
_entry.id   ef000062d4e978d4ad73604dc3257ab7
#
_cell.length_a   1.000
_cell.length_b   1.000
_cell.length_c   1.000
_cell.angle_alpha   90.00
_cell.angle_beta   90.00
_cell.angle_gamma   90.00
#
_symmetry.space_group_name_H-M   'P 1'
#
loop_
_entity.id
_entity.type
_entity.pdbx_description
1 polymer ?
#
loop_
_entity_poly.entity_id
_entity_poly.type
_entity_poly.pdbx_seq_one_letter_code
_entity_poly.pdbx_strand_id
1 'polypeptide(L)'
;TVLISAAYYRSGAVLLRVKPDGKSFAEVWRDPAGHPFDPADRDPATGRWKVPALELHWNTPLLLDGHLYAFSGRDEPDATFRCVEFKTGKVTWSRDERWKKNPPHGSQFPVYGRGSAILADGKLFVLGEAGLLGIFKPNAKQPEELARWQAPMLGYPTWAAPILSHKRLFLRSEDKLVCLNLAK
;
A
#
# COMPACT_ATOMS: atom_id res chain seq x y z
N THR A 1 -11.19 -3.26 17.47
CA THR A 1 -10.08 -3.99 16.83
C THR A 1 -8.92 -3.05 16.56
N VAL A 2 -7.70 -3.59 16.62
CA VAL A 2 -6.45 -2.87 16.36
C VAL A 2 -5.64 -3.68 15.35
N LEU A 3 -5.22 -3.04 14.26
CA LEU A 3 -4.29 -3.60 13.29
C LEU A 3 -2.89 -3.10 13.63
N ILE A 4 -1.94 -4.01 13.75
CA ILE A 4 -0.52 -3.72 13.93
C ILE A 4 0.23 -4.34 12.75
N SER A 5 1.12 -3.58 12.12
CA SER A 5 1.92 -4.08 11.00
C SER A 5 3.28 -3.41 10.96
N ALA A 6 4.27 -4.12 10.44
CA ALA A 6 5.61 -3.61 10.19
C ALA A 6 6.21 -4.25 8.94
N ALA A 7 6.96 -3.47 8.17
CA ALA A 7 7.63 -3.92 6.96
C ALA A 7 9.06 -4.45 7.19
N TYR A 8 9.55 -4.36 8.43
CA TYR A 8 10.89 -4.84 8.76
C TYR A 8 10.88 -6.31 9.16
N TYR A 9 11.91 -7.03 8.75
CA TYR A 9 12.15 -8.43 9.14
C TYR A 9 10.97 -9.36 8.84
N ARG A 10 10.18 -9.06 7.80
CA ARG A 10 8.98 -9.83 7.43
C ARG A 10 7.98 -9.98 8.57
N SER A 11 7.89 -8.97 9.43
CA SER A 11 7.01 -8.99 10.59
C SER A 11 5.52 -9.07 10.21
N GLY A 12 5.17 -8.58 9.01
CA GLY A 12 3.81 -8.69 8.49
C GLY A 12 2.79 -7.89 9.29
N ALA A 13 1.65 -8.51 9.57
CA ALA A 13 0.56 -7.86 10.29
C ALA A 13 -0.20 -8.79 11.23
N VAL A 14 -0.81 -8.21 12.26
CA VAL A 14 -1.71 -8.88 13.17
C VAL A 14 -2.95 -8.02 13.43
N LEU A 15 -4.13 -8.62 13.38
CA LEU A 15 -5.37 -8.00 13.79
C LEU A 15 -5.78 -8.51 15.17
N LEU A 16 -5.92 -7.61 16.10
CA LEU A 16 -6.29 -7.88 17.49
C LEU A 16 -7.69 -7.35 17.79
N ARG A 17 -8.46 -8.11 18.57
CA ARG A 17 -9.70 -7.66 19.18
C ARG A 17 -9.48 -7.37 20.66
N VAL A 18 -9.55 -6.11 21.04
CA VAL A 18 -9.52 -5.73 22.46
C VAL A 18 -10.81 -6.19 23.10
N LYS A 19 -10.71 -6.84 24.26
CA LYS A 19 -11.87 -7.31 25.02
C LYS A 19 -12.56 -6.16 25.76
N PRO A 20 -13.81 -6.33 26.19
CA PRO A 20 -14.57 -5.29 26.87
C PRO A 20 -13.91 -4.76 28.14
N ASP A 21 -13.06 -5.58 28.80
CA ASP A 21 -12.30 -5.19 29.98
C ASP A 21 -11.20 -4.16 29.70
N GLY A 22 -10.89 -3.90 28.43
CA GLY A 22 -9.83 -3.01 27.97
C GLY A 22 -8.41 -3.46 28.35
N LYS A 23 -8.25 -4.61 29.00
CA LYS A 23 -6.96 -5.10 29.54
C LYS A 23 -6.40 -6.30 28.79
N SER A 24 -7.22 -6.98 28.02
CA SER A 24 -6.82 -8.15 27.28
C SER A 24 -7.29 -8.10 25.83
N PHE A 25 -6.73 -8.94 25.00
CA PHE A 25 -7.06 -9.04 23.58
C PHE A 25 -7.14 -10.48 23.12
N ALA A 26 -7.79 -10.69 21.98
CA ALA A 26 -7.76 -11.94 21.24
C ALA A 26 -7.20 -11.66 19.86
N GLU A 27 -6.35 -12.52 19.35
CA GLU A 27 -5.88 -12.48 17.97
C GLU A 27 -7.02 -12.92 17.05
N VAL A 28 -7.28 -12.10 16.02
CA VAL A 28 -8.27 -12.42 14.97
C VAL A 28 -7.58 -13.14 13.83
N TRP A 29 -6.47 -12.60 13.38
CA TRP A 29 -5.57 -13.23 12.42
C TRP A 29 -4.15 -12.63 12.53
N ARG A 30 -3.17 -13.39 12.02
CA ARG A 30 -1.77 -13.01 11.90
C ARG A 30 -1.22 -13.53 10.57
N ASP A 31 -0.40 -12.73 9.91
CA ASP A 31 0.34 -13.15 8.72
C ASP A 31 1.75 -12.53 8.71
N PRO A 32 2.82 -13.30 8.73
CA PRO A 32 2.84 -14.77 8.74
C PRO A 32 2.33 -15.35 10.06
N ALA A 33 1.75 -16.55 10.00
CA ALA A 33 1.21 -17.21 11.18
C ALA A 33 2.30 -17.72 12.14
N GLY A 34 3.48 -18.01 11.62
CA GLY A 34 4.65 -18.50 12.33
C GLY A 34 5.76 -17.48 12.47
N HIS A 35 6.99 -17.99 12.61
CA HIS A 35 8.18 -17.15 12.61
C HIS A 35 8.37 -16.49 11.24
N PRO A 36 8.77 -15.20 11.16
CA PRO A 36 8.92 -14.45 9.89
C PRO A 36 9.84 -15.11 8.85
N PHE A 37 10.73 -15.97 9.28
CA PHE A 37 11.67 -16.72 8.43
C PHE A 37 11.49 -18.23 8.61
N ASP A 38 10.25 -18.70 8.71
CA ASP A 38 9.96 -20.14 8.75
C ASP A 38 10.36 -20.77 7.41
N PRO A 39 11.25 -21.77 7.38
CA PRO A 39 11.63 -22.45 6.15
C PRO A 39 10.46 -22.97 5.32
N ALA A 40 9.32 -23.31 5.96
CA ALA A 40 8.10 -23.73 5.27
C ALA A 40 7.47 -22.62 4.41
N ASP A 41 7.75 -21.35 4.70
CA ASP A 41 7.28 -20.21 3.91
C ASP A 41 8.25 -19.82 2.77
N ARG A 42 9.30 -20.61 2.55
CA ARG A 42 10.22 -20.41 1.44
C ARG A 42 9.75 -21.20 0.22
N ASP A 43 9.55 -20.50 -0.88
CA ASP A 43 9.23 -21.14 -2.17
C ASP A 43 10.42 -22.00 -2.64
N PRO A 44 10.25 -23.32 -2.75
CA PRO A 44 11.35 -24.24 -3.09
C PRO A 44 11.87 -24.03 -4.54
N ALA A 45 11.04 -23.52 -5.44
CA ALA A 45 11.42 -23.33 -6.84
C ALA A 45 12.22 -22.04 -7.06
N THR A 46 11.89 -20.98 -6.32
CA THR A 46 12.52 -19.66 -6.49
C THR A 46 13.47 -19.28 -5.36
N GLY A 47 13.42 -20.03 -4.26
CA GLY A 47 14.15 -19.70 -3.03
C GLY A 47 13.67 -18.43 -2.32
N ARG A 48 12.59 -17.82 -2.80
CA ARG A 48 12.02 -16.60 -2.24
C ARG A 48 11.09 -16.92 -1.08
N TRP A 49 11.06 -16.00 -0.13
CA TRP A 49 10.10 -16.07 0.97
C TRP A 49 8.70 -15.63 0.51
N LYS A 50 7.67 -16.29 1.02
CA LYS A 50 6.29 -15.85 0.85
C LYS A 50 6.13 -14.45 1.42
N VAL A 51 5.61 -13.53 0.63
CA VAL A 51 5.38 -12.14 1.05
C VAL A 51 4.15 -12.09 1.94
N PRO A 52 4.23 -11.53 3.16
CA PRO A 52 3.07 -11.33 4.01
C PRO A 52 1.98 -10.49 3.36
N ALA A 53 0.74 -10.68 3.79
CA ALA A 53 -0.41 -9.94 3.27
C ALA A 53 -0.25 -8.42 3.40
N LEU A 54 0.24 -7.98 4.56
CA LEU A 54 0.53 -6.58 4.85
C LEU A 54 1.88 -6.45 5.53
N GLU A 55 2.72 -5.58 4.98
CA GLU A 55 3.98 -5.11 5.54
C GLU A 55 3.99 -3.58 5.41
N LEU A 56 3.28 -2.90 6.34
CA LEU A 56 3.16 -1.44 6.30
C LEU A 56 4.48 -0.80 6.73
N HIS A 57 5.02 0.07 5.91
CA HIS A 57 6.26 0.78 6.22
C HIS A 57 5.98 2.10 6.94
N TRP A 58 5.42 3.10 6.24
CA TRP A 58 5.02 4.39 6.85
C TRP A 58 3.58 4.81 6.51
N ASN A 59 2.91 4.05 5.66
CA ASN A 59 1.57 4.38 5.21
C ASN A 59 0.50 3.84 6.18
N THR A 60 -0.61 4.56 6.25
CA THR A 60 -1.81 4.13 6.98
C THR A 60 -2.78 3.48 6.00
N PRO A 61 -3.25 2.25 6.27
CA PRO A 61 -4.23 1.60 5.42
C PRO A 61 -5.59 2.30 5.51
N LEU A 62 -6.32 2.31 4.40
CA LEU A 62 -7.67 2.80 4.33
C LEU A 62 -8.66 1.65 4.47
N LEU A 63 -9.49 1.67 5.51
CA LEU A 63 -10.54 0.67 5.70
C LEU A 63 -11.84 1.17 5.05
N LEU A 64 -12.32 0.44 4.04
CA LEU A 64 -13.55 0.73 3.34
C LEU A 64 -14.29 -0.57 3.00
N ASP A 65 -15.56 -0.64 3.35
CA ASP A 65 -16.44 -1.79 3.06
C ASP A 65 -15.83 -3.15 3.43
N GLY A 66 -15.17 -3.20 4.59
CA GLY A 66 -14.55 -4.42 5.11
C GLY A 66 -13.23 -4.81 4.43
N HIS A 67 -12.64 -3.93 3.63
CA HIS A 67 -11.36 -4.13 2.97
C HIS A 67 -10.36 -3.04 3.30
N LEU A 68 -9.10 -3.43 3.43
CA LEU A 68 -7.97 -2.53 3.60
C LEU A 68 -7.32 -2.26 2.24
N TYR A 69 -7.12 -0.99 1.92
CA TYR A 69 -6.35 -0.55 0.76
C TYR A 69 -5.06 0.07 1.27
N ALA A 70 -3.92 -0.49 0.92
CA ALA A 70 -2.63 -0.06 1.47
C ALA A 70 -1.46 -0.40 0.55
N PHE A 71 -0.39 0.34 0.69
CA PHE A 71 0.91 -0.11 0.21
C PHE A 71 1.47 -1.13 1.19
N SER A 72 2.04 -2.20 0.67
CA SER A 72 2.67 -3.27 1.42
C SER A 72 4.03 -3.59 0.83
N GLY A 73 5.00 -3.84 1.69
CA GLY A 73 6.39 -4.09 1.31
C GLY A 73 7.32 -2.95 1.70
N ARG A 74 8.58 -3.30 1.89
CA ARG A 74 9.62 -2.37 2.33
C ARG A 74 10.34 -1.71 1.17
N ASP A 75 10.68 -2.50 0.17
CA ASP A 75 11.54 -2.09 -0.95
C ASP A 75 10.99 -2.62 -2.27
N GLU A 76 11.42 -2.04 -3.37
CA GLU A 76 11.24 -2.62 -4.69
C GLU A 76 12.01 -3.96 -4.78
N PRO A 77 11.47 -4.98 -5.42
CA PRO A 77 10.20 -5.03 -6.15
C PRO A 77 8.99 -5.50 -5.33
N ASP A 78 9.13 -5.63 -4.02
CA ASP A 78 8.11 -6.24 -3.16
C ASP A 78 7.03 -5.25 -2.70
N ALA A 79 7.32 -3.94 -2.82
CA ALA A 79 6.35 -2.89 -2.50
C ALA A 79 5.24 -2.82 -3.55
N THR A 80 4.01 -3.04 -3.12
CA THR A 80 2.82 -3.08 -3.99
C THR A 80 1.62 -2.42 -3.32
N PHE A 81 0.74 -1.83 -4.12
CA PHE A 81 -0.58 -1.40 -3.65
C PHE A 81 -1.52 -2.60 -3.63
N ARG A 82 -2.21 -2.84 -2.50
CA ARG A 82 -2.99 -4.05 -2.25
C ARG A 82 -4.36 -3.76 -1.68
N CYS A 83 -5.27 -4.71 -1.92
CA CYS A 83 -6.53 -4.84 -1.20
C CYS A 83 -6.50 -6.12 -0.37
N VAL A 84 -6.86 -6.00 0.90
CA VAL A 84 -6.85 -7.10 1.86
C VAL A 84 -8.17 -7.14 2.60
N GLU A 85 -8.79 -8.31 2.69
CA GLU A 85 -10.03 -8.48 3.47
C GLU A 85 -9.71 -8.27 4.97
N PHE A 86 -10.39 -7.30 5.58
CA PHE A 86 -10.08 -6.89 6.96
C PHE A 86 -10.29 -8.01 7.98
N LYS A 87 -11.33 -8.82 7.81
CA LYS A 87 -11.69 -9.87 8.78
C LYS A 87 -10.74 -11.07 8.78
N THR A 88 -10.12 -11.36 7.65
CA THR A 88 -9.33 -12.59 7.45
C THR A 88 -7.86 -12.36 7.19
N GLY A 89 -7.46 -11.12 6.81
CA GLY A 89 -6.11 -10.83 6.35
C GLY A 89 -5.82 -11.35 4.93
N LYS A 90 -6.81 -11.89 4.22
CA LYS A 90 -6.62 -12.44 2.88
C LYS A 90 -6.44 -11.33 1.85
N VAL A 91 -5.35 -11.41 1.09
CA VAL A 91 -5.13 -10.53 -0.08
C VAL A 91 -6.15 -10.88 -1.15
N THR A 92 -6.99 -9.90 -1.53
CA THR A 92 -7.95 -10.07 -2.60
C THR A 92 -7.34 -9.73 -3.95
N TRP A 93 -6.50 -8.72 -3.98
CA TRP A 93 -5.62 -8.41 -5.11
C TRP A 93 -4.37 -7.65 -4.67
N SER A 94 -3.34 -7.76 -5.48
CA SER A 94 -2.10 -7.00 -5.36
C SER A 94 -1.76 -6.44 -6.73
N ARG A 95 -1.48 -5.13 -6.79
CA ARG A 95 -1.01 -4.51 -8.02
C ARG A 95 0.50 -4.74 -8.12
N ASP A 96 0.85 -5.80 -8.83
CA ASP A 96 2.23 -6.12 -9.13
C ASP A 96 2.73 -5.26 -10.29
N GLU A 97 3.56 -4.29 -9.98
CA GLU A 97 4.19 -3.39 -10.94
C GLU A 97 5.68 -3.70 -11.11
N ARG A 98 6.08 -4.93 -10.80
CA ARG A 98 7.48 -5.34 -10.94
C ARG A 98 8.03 -4.95 -12.29
N TRP A 99 9.26 -4.49 -12.28
CA TRP A 99 10.04 -4.23 -13.47
C TRP A 99 10.02 -5.43 -14.39
N LYS A 100 9.42 -5.30 -15.56
CA LYS A 100 9.65 -6.28 -16.62
C LYS A 100 11.13 -6.26 -16.91
N LYS A 101 11.75 -7.43 -17.00
CA LYS A 101 13.20 -7.62 -17.16
C LYS A 101 13.83 -6.79 -18.28
N ASN A 102 13.06 -6.29 -19.23
CA ASN A 102 13.46 -5.37 -20.29
C ASN A 102 12.31 -4.38 -20.52
N PRO A 103 12.28 -3.25 -19.81
CA PRO A 103 11.32 -2.19 -20.15
C PRO A 103 11.63 -1.73 -21.58
N PRO A 104 10.65 -1.61 -22.46
CA PRO A 104 10.88 -1.07 -23.79
C PRO A 104 11.55 0.30 -23.67
N HIS A 105 12.69 0.46 -24.34
CA HIS A 105 13.42 1.74 -24.48
C HIS A 105 14.09 2.32 -23.23
N GLY A 106 14.47 1.50 -22.25
CA GLY A 106 15.18 2.06 -21.08
C GLY A 106 14.36 3.07 -20.28
N SER A 107 13.10 3.26 -20.63
CA SER A 107 12.20 4.12 -19.91
C SER A 107 11.80 3.42 -18.63
N GLN A 108 12.04 4.07 -17.52
CA GLN A 108 11.45 3.72 -16.26
C GLN A 108 9.93 3.88 -16.42
N PHE A 109 9.21 2.77 -16.56
CA PHE A 109 7.77 2.85 -16.43
C PHE A 109 7.47 3.38 -15.03
N PRO A 110 6.68 4.46 -14.90
CA PRO A 110 6.34 4.97 -13.61
C PRO A 110 5.56 3.90 -12.85
N VAL A 111 6.16 3.38 -11.79
CA VAL A 111 5.55 2.46 -10.84
C VAL A 111 5.21 3.20 -9.55
N TYR A 112 4.22 2.74 -8.81
CA TYR A 112 3.90 3.37 -7.52
C TYR A 112 4.98 3.09 -6.49
N GLY A 113 5.57 1.90 -6.49
CA GLY A 113 6.51 1.47 -5.47
C GLY A 113 5.86 1.47 -4.09
N ARG A 114 6.53 2.11 -3.14
CA ARG A 114 5.94 2.47 -1.85
C ARG A 114 5.12 3.75 -2.01
N GLY A 115 4.22 4.02 -1.09
CA GLY A 115 3.42 5.23 -1.20
C GLY A 115 2.39 5.38 -0.10
N SER A 116 1.47 6.32 -0.32
CA SER A 116 0.35 6.60 0.56
C SER A 116 -0.92 6.83 -0.25
N ALA A 117 -2.07 6.65 0.37
CA ALA A 117 -3.35 6.89 -0.26
C ALA A 117 -4.29 7.65 0.67
N ILE A 118 -5.22 8.40 0.08
CA ILE A 118 -6.36 9.01 0.77
C ILE A 118 -7.65 8.64 0.06
N LEU A 119 -8.76 8.61 0.81
CA LEU A 119 -10.11 8.43 0.28
C LEU A 119 -10.80 9.79 0.22
N ALA A 120 -11.27 10.18 -0.94
CA ALA A 120 -12.05 11.40 -1.13
C ALA A 120 -13.03 11.22 -2.29
N ASP A 121 -14.26 11.71 -2.12
CA ASP A 121 -15.32 11.66 -3.14
C ASP A 121 -15.48 10.25 -3.74
N GLY A 122 -15.47 9.22 -2.87
CA GLY A 122 -15.61 7.82 -3.28
C GLY A 122 -14.45 7.27 -4.12
N LYS A 123 -13.31 7.96 -4.17
CA LYS A 123 -12.11 7.57 -4.93
C LYS A 123 -10.88 7.51 -4.04
N LEU A 124 -9.97 6.61 -4.36
CA LEU A 124 -8.65 6.54 -3.74
C LEU A 124 -7.68 7.38 -4.57
N PHE A 125 -7.06 8.36 -3.94
CA PHE A 125 -5.93 9.10 -4.49
C PHE A 125 -4.66 8.43 -3.97
N VAL A 126 -3.91 7.83 -4.85
CA VAL A 126 -2.76 6.97 -4.54
C VAL A 126 -1.51 7.66 -5.03
N LEU A 127 -0.59 7.98 -4.12
CA LEU A 127 0.68 8.65 -4.45
C LEU A 127 1.84 7.70 -4.18
N GLY A 128 2.56 7.36 -5.23
CA GLY A 128 3.79 6.56 -5.17
C GLY A 128 5.02 7.39 -4.83
N GLU A 129 6.05 6.73 -4.34
CA GLU A 129 7.27 7.35 -3.81
C GLU A 129 8.11 8.13 -4.85
N ALA A 130 7.89 7.91 -6.13
CA ALA A 130 8.53 8.66 -7.22
C ALA A 130 7.62 9.73 -7.85
N GLY A 131 6.53 10.10 -7.16
CA GLY A 131 5.63 11.16 -7.62
C GLY A 131 4.57 10.71 -8.62
N LEU A 132 4.33 9.41 -8.77
CA LEU A 132 3.22 8.88 -9.57
C LEU A 132 1.91 9.02 -8.78
N LEU A 133 0.98 9.81 -9.29
CA LEU A 133 -0.37 9.96 -8.76
C LEU A 133 -1.35 9.11 -9.56
N GLY A 134 -2.12 8.27 -8.86
CA GLY A 134 -3.21 7.49 -9.43
C GLY A 134 -4.54 7.81 -8.78
N ILE A 135 -5.61 7.64 -9.52
CA ILE A 135 -6.98 7.69 -9.02
C ILE A 135 -7.61 6.33 -9.26
N PHE A 136 -8.06 5.70 -8.17
CA PHE A 136 -8.70 4.39 -8.23
C PHE A 136 -10.14 4.48 -7.74
N LYS A 137 -11.02 3.70 -8.35
CA LYS A 137 -12.29 3.38 -7.76
C LYS A 137 -12.10 2.24 -6.76
N PRO A 138 -12.55 2.36 -5.50
CA PRO A 138 -12.49 1.25 -4.56
C PRO A 138 -13.22 0.03 -5.14
N ASN A 139 -12.50 -1.09 -5.24
CA ASN A 139 -13.04 -2.34 -5.73
C ASN A 139 -12.28 -3.49 -5.06
N ALA A 140 -13.02 -4.34 -4.34
CA ALA A 140 -12.42 -5.46 -3.62
C ALA A 140 -12.02 -6.64 -4.52
N LYS A 141 -12.53 -6.70 -5.74
CA LYS A 141 -12.30 -7.84 -6.66
C LYS A 141 -11.07 -7.65 -7.55
N GLN A 142 -10.77 -6.40 -7.91
CA GLN A 142 -9.66 -6.07 -8.80
C GLN A 142 -9.22 -4.62 -8.64
N PRO A 143 -7.96 -4.27 -8.95
CA PRO A 143 -7.53 -2.88 -8.99
C PRO A 143 -8.21 -2.16 -10.17
N GLU A 144 -9.00 -1.13 -9.86
CA GLU A 144 -9.73 -0.34 -10.87
C GLU A 144 -9.14 1.07 -10.93
N GLU A 145 -8.11 1.24 -11.75
CA GLU A 145 -7.43 2.51 -11.96
C GLU A 145 -8.18 3.34 -13.00
N LEU A 146 -8.64 4.53 -12.59
CA LEU A 146 -9.40 5.45 -13.43
C LEU A 146 -8.51 6.44 -14.18
N ALA A 147 -7.41 6.86 -13.54
CA ALA A 147 -6.48 7.82 -14.09
C ALA A 147 -5.09 7.65 -13.47
N ARG A 148 -4.06 8.05 -14.22
CA ARG A 148 -2.66 8.02 -13.81
C ARG A 148 -1.96 9.26 -14.35
N TRP A 149 -1.14 9.88 -13.51
CA TRP A 149 -0.34 11.03 -13.90
C TRP A 149 1.00 11.02 -13.16
N GLN A 150 2.09 11.05 -13.92
CA GLN A 150 3.41 11.28 -13.38
C GLN A 150 3.60 12.78 -13.17
N ALA A 151 3.69 13.20 -11.92
CA ALA A 151 3.92 14.60 -11.56
C ALA A 151 5.36 14.99 -11.90
N PRO A 152 5.61 15.78 -12.96
CA PRO A 152 6.98 16.04 -13.42
C PRO A 152 7.79 16.89 -12.45
N MET A 153 7.10 17.59 -11.54
CA MET A 153 7.72 18.42 -10.52
C MET A 153 8.04 17.67 -9.22
N LEU A 154 7.55 16.44 -9.05
CA LEU A 154 7.83 15.62 -7.87
C LEU A 154 8.85 14.55 -8.21
N GLY A 155 9.92 14.50 -7.43
CA GLY A 155 10.93 13.46 -7.51
C GLY A 155 10.88 12.50 -6.32
N TYR A 156 11.71 11.50 -6.38
CA TYR A 156 11.98 10.62 -5.22
C TYR A 156 12.81 11.40 -4.17
N PRO A 157 12.50 11.28 -2.87
CA PRO A 157 11.37 10.55 -2.31
C PRO A 157 10.10 11.41 -2.16
N THR A 158 8.93 10.84 -2.49
CA THR A 158 7.61 11.42 -2.28
C THR A 158 6.85 10.55 -1.27
N TRP A 159 7.19 10.67 0.02
CA TRP A 159 6.67 9.80 1.07
C TRP A 159 5.50 10.39 1.87
N ALA A 160 5.30 11.70 1.79
CA ALA A 160 4.20 12.34 2.49
C ALA A 160 2.86 11.91 1.88
N ALA A 161 1.87 11.63 2.74
CA ALA A 161 0.53 11.36 2.27
C ALA A 161 -0.07 12.57 1.54
N PRO A 162 -0.83 12.37 0.46
CA PRO A 162 -1.57 13.45 -0.18
C PRO A 162 -2.54 14.11 0.82
N ILE A 163 -2.78 15.39 0.66
CA ILE A 163 -3.78 16.13 1.44
C ILE A 163 -4.76 16.78 0.50
N LEU A 164 -6.05 16.56 0.70
CA LEU A 164 -7.10 17.23 -0.05
C LEU A 164 -7.84 18.20 0.86
N SER A 165 -7.88 19.48 0.46
CA SER A 165 -8.59 20.53 1.16
C SER A 165 -9.16 21.55 0.17
N HIS A 166 -10.43 21.92 0.30
CA HIS A 166 -11.10 22.95 -0.51
C HIS A 166 -10.86 22.77 -2.01
N LYS A 167 -11.03 21.56 -2.54
CA LYS A 167 -10.78 21.19 -3.94
C LYS A 167 -9.33 21.41 -4.40
N ARG A 168 -8.39 21.44 -3.48
CA ARG A 168 -6.97 21.52 -3.77
C ARG A 168 -6.27 20.28 -3.21
N LEU A 169 -5.53 19.59 -4.07
CA LEU A 169 -4.72 18.44 -3.71
C LEU A 169 -3.28 18.89 -3.52
N PHE A 170 -2.77 18.70 -2.32
CA PHE A 170 -1.39 19.00 -1.96
C PHE A 170 -0.57 17.72 -1.98
N LEU A 171 0.53 17.75 -2.72
CA LEU A 171 1.48 16.67 -2.86
C LEU A 171 2.87 17.17 -2.47
N ARG A 172 3.66 16.37 -1.77
CA ARG A 172 4.97 16.79 -1.30
C ARG A 172 6.04 15.74 -1.59
N SER A 173 7.14 16.17 -2.21
CA SER A 173 8.43 15.47 -2.19
C SER A 173 9.33 16.04 -1.07
N GLU A 174 10.58 15.61 -1.01
CA GLU A 174 11.54 16.10 -0.02
C GLU A 174 11.75 17.62 -0.13
N ASP A 175 11.86 18.15 -1.34
CA ASP A 175 12.23 19.53 -1.65
C ASP A 175 11.09 20.38 -2.19
N LYS A 176 9.92 19.81 -2.50
CA LYS A 176 8.82 20.54 -3.18
C LYS A 176 7.45 20.24 -2.57
N LEU A 177 6.64 21.28 -2.55
CA LEU A 177 5.20 21.19 -2.28
C LEU A 177 4.44 21.66 -3.52
N VAL A 178 3.57 20.80 -4.03
CA VAL A 178 2.73 21.04 -5.20
C VAL A 178 1.29 21.14 -4.78
N CYS A 179 0.58 22.14 -5.29
CA CYS A 179 -0.85 22.31 -5.10
C CYS A 179 -1.56 22.20 -6.46
N LEU A 180 -2.39 21.17 -6.60
CA LEU A 180 -3.23 20.96 -7.78
C LEU A 180 -4.63 21.50 -7.50
N ASN A 181 -5.13 22.39 -8.35
CA ASN A 181 -6.51 22.86 -8.28
C ASN A 181 -7.41 21.85 -8.99
N LEU A 182 -8.34 21.21 -8.24
CA LEU A 182 -9.31 20.25 -8.76
C LEU A 182 -10.69 20.90 -9.02
N ALA A 183 -10.83 22.21 -8.85
CA ALA A 183 -12.03 22.93 -9.25
C ALA A 183 -12.14 22.93 -10.78
N LYS A 184 -13.32 22.62 -11.29
CA LYS A 184 -13.67 22.84 -12.70
C LYS A 184 -13.93 24.30 -12.95
#